data_c55a738e70725b4f76226892e2c442df
#
_entry.id   c55a738e70725b4f76226892e2c442df
#
_cell.length_a   1.000
_cell.length_b   1.000
_cell.length_c   1.000
_cell.angle_alpha   90.00
_cell.angle_beta   90.00
_cell.angle_gamma   90.00
#
_symmetry.space_group_name_H-M   'P 1'
#
loop_
_entity.id
_entity.type
_entity.pdbx_description
1 polymer ?
#
loop_
_entity_poly.entity_id
_entity_poly.type
_entity_poly.pdbx_seq_one_letter_code
_entity_poly.pdbx_strand_id
1 'polypeptide(L)'
;VEFAPRLMPVQLDADGGALLRHKIEELGVQVHTEKATTAITEGEDARLRMNFSDESFLETDLIVFSAGIRPQDALARASGLEIGERGGIVIDNHCTTSDPHVHAIGECALWEQKIFGLVAPGYTMARTLSAALNGDQETAFTGADMSTKLKLLGVDVGSIGDAHAQTPGARNIRFNDEQAGHYRRMVISEDGKTLLGAILVGDNSHYDTLLQYALNGITLPENPETL
;
A
#
# COMPACT_ATOMS: atom_id res chain seq x y z
N VAL A 1 -5.06 -16.23 -6.09
CA VAL A 1 -4.96 -16.70 -4.69
C VAL A 1 -4.40 -15.56 -3.84
N GLU A 2 -5.07 -15.22 -2.76
CA GLU A 2 -4.70 -14.16 -1.82
C GLU A 2 -4.71 -14.72 -0.40
N PHE A 3 -3.67 -14.39 0.38
CA PHE A 3 -3.56 -14.78 1.79
C PHE A 3 -4.52 -14.00 2.69
N ALA A 4 -4.72 -12.72 2.40
CA ALA A 4 -5.59 -11.85 3.15
C ALA A 4 -7.10 -12.16 2.92
N PRO A 5 -8.00 -11.69 3.80
CA PRO A 5 -9.44 -11.93 3.66
C PRO A 5 -10.09 -11.15 2.50
N ARG A 6 -9.36 -10.25 1.87
CA ARG A 6 -9.83 -9.46 0.72
C ARG A 6 -8.68 -9.07 -0.21
N LEU A 7 -9.02 -8.67 -1.42
CA LEU A 7 -8.07 -8.12 -2.36
C LEU A 7 -7.57 -6.75 -1.88
N MET A 8 -6.26 -6.49 -2.09
CA MET A 8 -5.58 -5.22 -1.77
C MET A 8 -5.87 -4.70 -0.35
N PRO A 9 -5.63 -5.49 0.70
CA PRO A 9 -6.05 -5.18 2.08
C PRO A 9 -5.40 -3.92 2.65
N VAL A 10 -4.26 -3.50 2.10
CA VAL A 10 -3.55 -2.26 2.48
C VAL A 10 -4.23 -1.03 1.90
N GLN A 11 -4.73 -1.11 0.65
CA GLN A 11 -5.34 0.00 -0.07
C GLN A 11 -6.85 0.09 0.12
N LEU A 12 -7.54 -1.06 0.28
CA LEU A 12 -8.99 -1.14 0.26
C LEU A 12 -9.58 -1.62 1.59
N ASP A 13 -10.72 -1.07 1.94
CA ASP A 13 -11.58 -1.62 3.00
C ASP A 13 -12.39 -2.83 2.50
N ALA A 14 -13.31 -3.34 3.34
CA ALA A 14 -14.08 -4.52 3.00
C ALA A 14 -14.97 -4.31 1.77
N ASP A 15 -15.65 -3.16 1.71
CA ASP A 15 -16.60 -2.85 0.63
C ASP A 15 -15.87 -2.64 -0.70
N GLY A 16 -14.78 -1.87 -0.70
CA GLY A 16 -13.93 -1.65 -1.88
C GLY A 16 -13.27 -2.94 -2.38
N GLY A 17 -12.79 -3.79 -1.46
CA GLY A 17 -12.23 -5.11 -1.79
C GLY A 17 -13.27 -6.08 -2.37
N ALA A 18 -14.49 -6.05 -1.86
CA ALA A 18 -15.60 -6.86 -2.38
C ALA A 18 -16.01 -6.44 -3.80
N LEU A 19 -16.12 -5.14 -4.04
CA LEU A 19 -16.43 -4.63 -5.40
C LEU A 19 -15.31 -4.98 -6.38
N LEU A 20 -14.03 -4.80 -5.99
CA LEU A 20 -12.90 -5.17 -6.84
C LEU A 20 -12.93 -6.67 -7.18
N ARG A 21 -13.19 -7.53 -6.18
CA ARG A 21 -13.36 -8.96 -6.38
C ARG A 21 -14.45 -9.27 -7.40
N HIS A 22 -15.64 -8.69 -7.21
CA HIS A 22 -16.77 -8.90 -8.12
C HIS A 22 -16.41 -8.55 -9.57
N LYS A 23 -15.80 -7.38 -9.79
CA LYS A 23 -15.37 -6.94 -11.13
C LYS A 23 -14.31 -7.86 -11.76
N ILE A 24 -13.40 -8.41 -10.95
CA ILE A 24 -12.40 -9.37 -11.44
C ILE A 24 -13.05 -10.72 -11.78
N GLU A 25 -14.00 -11.19 -10.97
CA GLU A 25 -14.73 -12.42 -11.23
C GLU A 25 -15.62 -12.32 -12.48
N GLU A 26 -16.18 -11.15 -12.79
CA GLU A 26 -16.90 -10.90 -14.06
C GLU A 26 -16.00 -11.09 -15.31
N LEU A 27 -14.69 -10.94 -15.18
CA LEU A 27 -13.71 -11.22 -16.24
C LEU A 27 -13.41 -12.72 -16.41
N GLY A 28 -14.03 -13.59 -15.61
CA GLY A 28 -13.81 -15.03 -15.60
C GLY A 28 -12.64 -15.50 -14.72
N VAL A 29 -12.05 -14.61 -13.94
CA VAL A 29 -10.98 -14.94 -12.99
C VAL A 29 -11.58 -15.44 -11.69
N GLN A 30 -11.16 -16.62 -11.22
CA GLN A 30 -11.56 -17.12 -9.91
C GLN A 30 -10.70 -16.48 -8.82
N VAL A 31 -11.33 -15.93 -7.78
CA VAL A 31 -10.64 -15.27 -6.67
C VAL A 31 -10.76 -16.11 -5.39
N HIS A 32 -9.63 -16.58 -4.90
CA HIS A 32 -9.51 -17.36 -3.66
C HIS A 32 -8.80 -16.52 -2.61
N THR A 33 -9.52 -16.06 -1.60
CA THR A 33 -8.99 -15.32 -0.43
C THR A 33 -8.81 -16.24 0.78
N GLU A 34 -8.09 -15.79 1.81
CA GLU A 34 -7.80 -16.54 3.03
C GLU A 34 -7.07 -17.88 2.75
N LYS A 35 -6.26 -17.91 1.68
CA LYS A 35 -5.52 -19.12 1.26
C LYS A 35 -4.03 -18.98 1.54
N ALA A 36 -3.59 -19.62 2.62
CA ALA A 36 -2.17 -19.73 2.94
C ALA A 36 -1.57 -20.95 2.24
N THR A 37 -0.75 -20.74 1.21
CA THR A 37 -0.05 -21.84 0.52
C THR A 37 1.02 -22.42 1.44
N THR A 38 0.93 -23.74 1.71
CA THR A 38 1.89 -24.46 2.57
C THR A 38 2.91 -25.24 1.76
N ALA A 39 2.53 -25.73 0.58
CA ALA A 39 3.42 -26.47 -0.31
C ALA A 39 2.96 -26.35 -1.76
N ILE A 40 3.90 -26.53 -2.68
CA ILE A 40 3.66 -26.72 -4.11
C ILE A 40 4.25 -28.07 -4.48
N THR A 41 3.43 -28.92 -5.05
CA THR A 41 3.78 -30.30 -5.46
C THR A 41 3.42 -30.54 -6.92
N GLU A 42 3.72 -31.70 -7.45
CA GLU A 42 3.17 -32.15 -8.73
C GLU A 42 1.67 -32.36 -8.59
N GLY A 43 0.91 -31.94 -9.59
CA GLY A 43 -0.55 -32.13 -9.67
C GLY A 43 -0.92 -33.43 -10.36
N GLU A 44 -2.21 -33.77 -10.32
CA GLU A 44 -2.78 -34.95 -10.99
C GLU A 44 -3.46 -34.55 -12.30
N ASP A 45 -4.26 -33.47 -12.29
CA ASP A 45 -5.01 -32.97 -13.44
C ASP A 45 -4.30 -31.81 -14.15
N ALA A 46 -3.37 -31.11 -13.45
CA ALA A 46 -2.51 -30.08 -14.03
C ALA A 46 -1.06 -30.26 -13.53
N ARG A 47 -0.14 -29.50 -14.09
CA ARG A 47 1.30 -29.67 -13.81
C ARG A 47 1.68 -29.46 -12.33
N LEU A 48 1.02 -28.53 -11.66
CA LEU A 48 1.35 -28.09 -10.29
C LEU A 48 0.12 -28.12 -9.42
N ARG A 49 0.30 -28.46 -8.14
CA ARG A 49 -0.72 -28.41 -7.09
C ARG A 49 -0.24 -27.48 -5.98
N MET A 50 -1.02 -26.42 -5.72
CA MET A 50 -0.86 -25.56 -4.56
C MET A 50 -1.70 -26.12 -3.40
N ASN A 51 -1.06 -26.53 -2.31
CA ASN A 51 -1.73 -27.02 -1.12
C ASN A 51 -1.89 -25.87 -0.12
N PHE A 52 -3.05 -25.74 0.51
CA PHE A 52 -3.35 -24.66 1.45
C PHE A 52 -3.43 -25.18 2.89
N SER A 53 -3.34 -24.27 3.85
CA SER A 53 -3.37 -24.59 5.29
C SER A 53 -4.73 -25.13 5.77
N ASP A 54 -5.80 -24.92 5.02
CA ASP A 54 -7.15 -25.43 5.27
C ASP A 54 -7.41 -26.78 4.61
N GLU A 55 -6.36 -27.50 4.21
CA GLU A 55 -6.39 -28.82 3.56
C GLU A 55 -6.99 -28.81 2.13
N SER A 56 -7.44 -27.66 1.62
CA SER A 56 -7.83 -27.51 0.23
C SER A 56 -6.63 -27.37 -0.70
N PHE A 57 -6.85 -27.54 -2.00
CA PHE A 57 -5.80 -27.37 -2.99
C PHE A 57 -6.34 -26.74 -4.29
N LEU A 58 -5.42 -26.25 -5.12
CA LEU A 58 -5.67 -25.75 -6.47
C LEU A 58 -4.64 -26.31 -7.40
N GLU A 59 -5.04 -26.88 -8.54
CA GLU A 59 -4.15 -27.33 -9.58
C GLU A 59 -4.07 -26.33 -10.73
N THR A 60 -2.86 -26.16 -11.29
CA THR A 60 -2.59 -25.20 -12.36
C THR A 60 -1.32 -25.59 -13.12
N ASP A 61 -1.18 -25.10 -14.36
CA ASP A 61 0.01 -25.33 -15.16
C ASP A 61 1.11 -24.28 -14.94
N LEU A 62 0.74 -23.10 -14.41
CA LEU A 62 1.66 -22.00 -14.16
C LEU A 62 1.30 -21.28 -12.87
N ILE A 63 2.31 -20.96 -12.06
CA ILE A 63 2.18 -20.14 -10.87
C ILE A 63 3.03 -18.88 -11.03
N VAL A 64 2.41 -17.71 -10.80
CA VAL A 64 3.09 -16.42 -10.76
C VAL A 64 3.03 -15.89 -9.32
N PHE A 65 4.21 -15.63 -8.72
CA PHE A 65 4.29 -15.07 -7.38
C PHE A 65 4.32 -13.54 -7.43
N SER A 66 3.35 -12.91 -6.76
CA SER A 66 3.29 -11.48 -6.50
C SER A 66 2.95 -11.27 -5.02
N ALA A 67 3.87 -11.68 -4.14
CA ALA A 67 3.64 -11.80 -2.69
C ALA A 67 4.32 -10.69 -1.89
N GLY A 68 4.40 -9.48 -2.45
CA GLY A 68 5.04 -8.33 -1.82
C GLY A 68 6.56 -8.31 -1.94
N ILE A 69 7.20 -7.45 -1.15
CA ILE A 69 8.66 -7.23 -1.15
C ILE A 69 9.26 -7.57 0.21
N ARG A 70 10.56 -7.88 0.18
CA ARG A 70 11.42 -7.93 1.36
C ARG A 70 12.63 -7.05 1.13
N PRO A 71 13.01 -6.21 2.11
CA PRO A 71 14.22 -5.39 1.98
C PRO A 71 15.46 -6.24 1.72
N GLN A 72 16.29 -5.82 0.79
CA GLN A 72 17.61 -6.43 0.56
C GLN A 72 18.60 -5.86 1.58
N ASP A 73 18.71 -6.50 2.74
CA ASP A 73 19.53 -6.07 3.87
C ASP A 73 20.72 -7.00 4.19
N ALA A 74 20.94 -8.03 3.37
CA ALA A 74 21.94 -9.07 3.65
C ALA A 74 23.38 -8.48 3.79
N LEU A 75 23.75 -7.55 2.92
CA LEU A 75 25.06 -6.88 2.98
C LEU A 75 25.20 -6.03 4.24
N ALA A 76 24.17 -5.24 4.56
CA ALA A 76 24.14 -4.40 5.74
C ALA A 76 24.24 -5.22 7.04
N ARG A 77 23.50 -6.32 7.11
CA ARG A 77 23.57 -7.29 8.21
C ARG A 77 24.97 -7.90 8.36
N ALA A 78 25.59 -8.31 7.27
CA ALA A 78 26.96 -8.85 7.28
C ALA A 78 28.00 -7.77 7.66
N SER A 79 27.69 -6.49 7.45
CA SER A 79 28.54 -5.35 7.83
C SER A 79 28.28 -4.86 9.26
N GLY A 80 27.38 -5.48 10.02
CA GLY A 80 27.08 -5.13 11.40
C GLY A 80 26.20 -3.90 11.58
N LEU A 81 25.50 -3.44 10.52
CA LEU A 81 24.54 -2.36 10.63
C LEU A 81 23.25 -2.81 11.33
N GLU A 82 22.56 -1.88 11.99
CA GLU A 82 21.28 -2.14 12.63
C GLU A 82 20.20 -2.45 11.60
N ILE A 83 19.51 -3.58 11.80
CA ILE A 83 18.45 -4.08 10.94
C ILE A 83 17.17 -4.23 11.75
N GLY A 84 16.05 -3.79 11.21
CA GLY A 84 14.76 -3.94 11.87
C GLY A 84 14.36 -5.40 12.04
N GLU A 85 13.45 -5.67 12.98
CA GLU A 85 12.98 -7.01 13.31
C GLU A 85 12.42 -7.76 12.08
N ARG A 86 11.70 -7.06 11.22
CA ARG A 86 11.11 -7.59 9.97
C ARG A 86 11.96 -7.35 8.74
N GLY A 87 13.24 -6.97 8.94
CA GLY A 87 14.17 -6.56 7.89
C GLY A 87 14.18 -5.05 7.66
N GLY A 88 15.09 -4.59 6.81
CA GLY A 88 15.32 -3.18 6.48
C GLY A 88 16.40 -2.54 7.35
N ILE A 89 17.23 -1.70 6.71
CA ILE A 89 18.35 -1.01 7.34
C ILE A 89 17.79 0.18 8.11
N VAL A 90 17.96 0.20 9.43
CA VAL A 90 17.48 1.29 10.29
C VAL A 90 18.19 2.58 9.92
N ILE A 91 17.43 3.65 9.68
CA ILE A 91 17.94 4.98 9.37
C ILE A 91 17.30 6.06 10.24
N ASP A 92 18.03 7.14 10.44
CA ASP A 92 17.52 8.38 11.01
C ASP A 92 16.81 9.29 9.96
N ASN A 93 16.44 10.50 10.39
CA ASN A 93 15.78 11.49 9.54
C ASN A 93 16.69 12.07 8.42
N HIS A 94 18.00 11.79 8.43
CA HIS A 94 18.95 12.18 7.40
C HIS A 94 19.42 10.98 6.56
N CYS A 95 18.72 9.86 6.66
CA CYS A 95 19.06 8.60 6.01
C CYS A 95 20.39 7.99 6.47
N THR A 96 20.89 8.35 7.64
CA THR A 96 22.12 7.80 8.23
C THR A 96 21.79 6.51 8.97
N THR A 97 22.63 5.50 8.81
CA THR A 97 22.48 4.20 9.48
C THR A 97 23.09 4.23 10.90
N SER A 98 23.19 3.07 11.53
CA SER A 98 23.93 2.92 12.82
C SER A 98 25.42 3.23 12.71
N ASP A 99 25.99 3.26 11.49
CA ASP A 99 27.32 3.77 11.20
C ASP A 99 27.19 5.18 10.59
N PRO A 100 27.84 6.23 11.17
CA PRO A 100 27.70 7.61 10.70
C PRO A 100 28.29 7.88 9.31
N HIS A 101 29.04 6.95 8.75
CA HIS A 101 29.64 7.03 7.42
C HIS A 101 28.87 6.22 6.37
N VAL A 102 27.78 5.52 6.79
CA VAL A 102 26.98 4.69 5.90
C VAL A 102 25.55 5.19 5.90
N HIS A 103 25.00 5.33 4.71
CA HIS A 103 23.63 5.79 4.50
C HIS A 103 22.83 4.75 3.73
N ALA A 104 21.50 4.70 3.97
CA ALA A 104 20.60 3.84 3.23
C ALA A 104 19.35 4.61 2.78
N ILE A 105 18.92 4.37 1.53
CA ILE A 105 17.75 5.00 0.93
C ILE A 105 16.94 3.99 0.12
N GLY A 106 15.66 4.27 -0.11
CA GLY A 106 14.77 3.44 -0.93
C GLY A 106 14.24 2.22 -0.17
N GLU A 107 13.91 1.16 -0.89
CA GLU A 107 13.17 0.01 -0.35
C GLU A 107 13.96 -0.84 0.67
N CYS A 108 15.27 -0.71 0.73
CA CYS A 108 16.09 -1.38 1.75
C CYS A 108 16.12 -0.64 3.08
N ALA A 109 15.71 0.63 3.13
CA ALA A 109 15.76 1.46 4.32
C ALA A 109 14.51 1.27 5.20
N LEU A 110 14.70 1.27 6.53
CA LEU A 110 13.65 1.25 7.54
C LEU A 110 13.69 2.57 8.32
N TRP A 111 12.68 3.40 8.13
CA TRP A 111 12.50 4.66 8.84
C TRP A 111 11.25 4.58 9.75
N GLU A 112 11.40 4.85 11.04
CA GLU A 112 10.30 4.79 12.02
C GLU A 112 9.41 3.53 11.86
N GLN A 113 10.05 2.35 11.76
CA GLN A 113 9.40 1.05 11.57
C GLN A 113 8.61 0.91 10.25
N LYS A 114 8.82 1.81 9.28
CA LYS A 114 8.18 1.79 7.97
C LYS A 114 9.17 1.49 6.85
N ILE A 115 8.80 0.57 5.98
CA ILE A 115 9.47 0.30 4.71
C ILE A 115 8.58 0.85 3.61
N PHE A 116 9.16 1.62 2.70
CA PHE A 116 8.44 2.25 1.61
C PHE A 116 8.65 1.45 0.32
N GLY A 117 7.68 0.61 -0.04
CA GLY A 117 7.73 -0.25 -1.22
C GLY A 117 7.36 0.46 -2.53
N LEU A 118 7.67 1.74 -2.66
CA LEU A 118 7.46 2.56 -3.85
C LEU A 118 8.73 3.35 -4.19
N VAL A 119 8.86 3.74 -5.46
CA VAL A 119 10.05 4.49 -5.94
C VAL A 119 10.09 5.92 -5.42
N ALA A 120 8.93 6.61 -5.34
CA ALA A 120 8.86 8.03 -4.98
C ALA A 120 9.44 8.36 -3.59
N PRO A 121 9.19 7.57 -2.52
CA PRO A 121 9.86 7.76 -1.23
C PRO A 121 11.38 7.72 -1.33
N GLY A 122 11.93 6.82 -2.14
CA GLY A 122 13.38 6.72 -2.37
C GLY A 122 13.98 8.00 -2.98
N TYR A 123 13.28 8.66 -3.88
CA TYR A 123 13.71 9.97 -4.40
C TYR A 123 13.64 11.07 -3.33
N THR A 124 12.68 11.04 -2.44
CA THR A 124 12.61 11.98 -1.32
C THR A 124 13.79 11.76 -0.35
N MET A 125 14.07 10.50 0.01
CA MET A 125 15.23 10.13 0.82
C MET A 125 16.53 10.57 0.14
N ALA A 126 16.69 10.40 -1.17
CA ALA A 126 17.88 10.82 -1.92
C ALA A 126 18.09 12.34 -1.87
N ARG A 127 17.01 13.14 -1.98
CA ARG A 127 17.10 14.60 -1.84
C ARG A 127 17.51 15.01 -0.42
N THR A 128 16.91 14.40 0.61
CA THR A 128 17.27 14.63 2.01
C THR A 128 18.75 14.29 2.27
N LEU A 129 19.18 13.11 1.85
CA LEU A 129 20.58 12.70 2.01
C LEU A 129 21.54 13.64 1.27
N SER A 130 21.20 14.03 0.03
CA SER A 130 22.02 15.00 -0.73
C SER A 130 22.15 16.34 -0.01
N ALA A 131 21.06 16.85 0.58
CA ALA A 131 21.09 18.08 1.37
C ALA A 131 21.99 17.92 2.62
N ALA A 132 21.84 16.85 3.37
CA ALA A 132 22.66 16.56 4.56
C ALA A 132 24.15 16.45 4.24
N LEU A 133 24.52 15.76 3.15
CA LEU A 133 25.92 15.64 2.69
C LEU A 133 26.51 16.98 2.22
N ASN A 134 25.69 17.95 1.83
CA ASN A 134 26.10 19.31 1.51
C ASN A 134 26.07 20.27 2.72
N GLY A 135 25.86 19.76 3.93
CA GLY A 135 25.90 20.53 5.17
C GLY A 135 24.55 21.14 5.60
N ASP A 136 23.47 20.90 4.86
CA ASP A 136 22.12 21.28 5.27
C ASP A 136 21.57 20.24 6.26
N GLN A 137 21.50 20.59 7.53
CA GLN A 137 20.97 19.76 8.60
C GLN A 137 19.49 20.09 8.92
N GLU A 138 18.91 21.07 8.26
CA GLU A 138 17.50 21.45 8.45
C GLU A 138 16.57 20.56 7.59
N THR A 139 17.06 20.09 6.44
CA THR A 139 16.29 19.21 5.56
C THR A 139 16.27 17.78 6.09
N ALA A 140 15.12 17.37 6.63
CA ALA A 140 14.91 16.04 7.19
C ALA A 140 13.87 15.23 6.40
N PHE A 141 14.02 13.91 6.37
CA PHE A 141 12.99 12.99 5.90
C PHE A 141 11.91 12.86 6.98
N THR A 142 10.70 13.22 6.66
CA THR A 142 9.53 13.19 7.55
C THR A 142 8.47 12.18 7.11
N GLY A 143 8.88 11.21 6.30
CA GLY A 143 8.00 10.25 5.67
C GLY A 143 7.70 10.59 4.21
N ALA A 144 6.84 9.79 3.61
CA ALA A 144 6.42 9.99 2.22
C ALA A 144 4.96 9.62 2.05
N ASP A 145 4.32 10.25 1.09
CA ASP A 145 2.98 9.88 0.65
C ASP A 145 3.01 8.48 0.01
N MET A 146 2.11 7.62 0.47
CA MET A 146 1.94 6.25 -0.01
C MET A 146 0.62 6.09 -0.78
N SER A 147 0.03 7.19 -1.18
CA SER A 147 -1.19 7.19 -2.01
C SER A 147 -0.95 6.43 -3.31
N THR A 148 -1.92 5.64 -3.71
CA THR A 148 -1.82 4.72 -4.83
C THR A 148 -2.95 4.98 -5.82
N LYS A 149 -2.60 5.14 -7.10
CA LYS A 149 -3.56 5.19 -8.22
C LYS A 149 -3.13 4.15 -9.25
N LEU A 150 -3.96 3.17 -9.49
CA LEU A 150 -3.65 2.10 -10.43
C LEU A 150 -4.90 1.60 -11.16
N LYS A 151 -4.67 0.83 -12.21
CA LYS A 151 -5.71 0.11 -12.94
C LYS A 151 -5.40 -1.39 -12.89
N LEU A 152 -6.23 -2.15 -12.18
CA LEU A 152 -6.06 -3.59 -12.00
C LEU A 152 -7.06 -4.33 -12.89
N LEU A 153 -6.56 -5.05 -13.91
CA LEU A 153 -7.40 -5.75 -14.90
C LEU A 153 -8.53 -4.88 -15.49
N GLY A 154 -8.24 -3.60 -15.73
CA GLY A 154 -9.23 -2.65 -16.25
C GLY A 154 -10.04 -1.92 -15.18
N VAL A 155 -9.99 -2.34 -13.91
CA VAL A 155 -10.69 -1.68 -12.81
C VAL A 155 -9.82 -0.59 -12.20
N ASP A 156 -10.33 0.62 -12.11
CA ASP A 156 -9.66 1.73 -11.46
C ASP A 156 -9.68 1.52 -9.93
N VAL A 157 -8.50 1.70 -9.31
CA VAL A 157 -8.33 1.62 -7.85
C VAL A 157 -7.50 2.82 -7.37
N GLY A 158 -8.02 3.54 -6.39
CA GLY A 158 -7.34 4.64 -5.72
C GLY A 158 -7.37 4.49 -4.20
N SER A 159 -6.25 4.82 -3.55
CA SER A 159 -6.13 4.90 -2.10
C SER A 159 -5.29 6.10 -1.73
N ILE A 160 -5.75 6.92 -0.80
CA ILE A 160 -5.14 8.19 -0.40
C ILE A 160 -5.04 8.23 1.13
N GLY A 161 -3.88 8.59 1.65
CA GLY A 161 -3.65 8.89 3.06
C GLY A 161 -4.18 7.85 4.03
N ASP A 162 -4.90 8.28 5.07
CA ASP A 162 -5.54 7.40 6.07
C ASP A 162 -6.82 6.77 5.52
N ALA A 163 -6.68 5.90 4.52
CA ALA A 163 -7.80 5.22 3.87
C ALA A 163 -8.62 4.32 4.82
N HIS A 164 -8.02 3.89 5.93
CA HIS A 164 -8.64 2.99 6.91
C HIS A 164 -9.24 3.68 8.13
N ALA A 165 -9.21 5.03 8.18
CA ALA A 165 -9.74 5.84 9.30
C ALA A 165 -9.11 5.46 10.64
N GLN A 166 -7.79 5.33 10.69
CA GLN A 166 -7.04 5.03 11.90
C GLN A 166 -6.86 6.27 12.80
N THR A 167 -7.00 7.46 12.22
CA THR A 167 -6.93 8.72 12.95
C THR A 167 -8.08 8.81 13.97
N PRO A 168 -7.80 9.02 15.27
CA PRO A 168 -8.85 9.18 16.27
C PRO A 168 -9.84 10.30 15.92
N GLY A 169 -11.15 10.02 16.07
CA GLY A 169 -12.22 10.97 15.73
C GLY A 169 -12.54 11.07 14.24
N ALA A 170 -11.82 10.36 13.37
CA ALA A 170 -12.08 10.37 11.93
C ALA A 170 -13.52 9.91 11.61
N ARG A 171 -14.15 10.61 10.67
CA ARG A 171 -15.50 10.33 10.18
C ARG A 171 -15.43 9.79 8.75
N ASN A 172 -16.42 8.99 8.35
CA ASN A 172 -16.47 8.38 7.03
C ASN A 172 -17.69 8.88 6.25
N ILE A 173 -17.46 9.23 4.99
CA ILE A 173 -18.49 9.45 3.98
C ILE A 173 -18.33 8.34 2.96
N ARG A 174 -19.41 7.61 2.67
CA ARG A 174 -19.39 6.49 1.71
C ARG A 174 -20.43 6.71 0.64
N PHE A 175 -20.01 6.41 -0.58
CA PHE A 175 -20.86 6.35 -1.76
C PHE A 175 -20.68 4.99 -2.40
N ASN A 176 -21.76 4.28 -2.63
CA ASN A 176 -21.75 2.99 -3.31
C ASN A 176 -22.84 3.00 -4.40
N ASP A 177 -22.43 2.94 -5.65
CA ASP A 177 -23.30 2.78 -6.81
C ASP A 177 -23.06 1.38 -7.39
N GLU A 178 -23.88 0.42 -6.96
CA GLU A 178 -23.79 -0.96 -7.41
C GLU A 178 -24.09 -1.11 -8.90
N GLN A 179 -24.97 -0.27 -9.46
CA GLN A 179 -25.33 -0.33 -10.85
C GLN A 179 -24.20 0.15 -11.77
N ALA A 180 -23.54 1.25 -11.40
CA ALA A 180 -22.36 1.73 -12.11
C ALA A 180 -21.09 0.96 -11.73
N GLY A 181 -21.13 0.23 -10.63
CA GLY A 181 -19.98 -0.48 -10.06
C GLY A 181 -18.90 0.49 -9.57
N HIS A 182 -19.31 1.53 -8.85
CA HIS A 182 -18.42 2.54 -8.29
C HIS A 182 -18.55 2.57 -6.77
N TYR A 183 -17.40 2.53 -6.09
CA TYR A 183 -17.30 2.72 -4.65
C TYR A 183 -16.36 3.87 -4.34
N ARG A 184 -16.79 4.76 -3.45
CA ARG A 184 -15.98 5.83 -2.92
C ARG A 184 -16.16 5.92 -1.40
N ARG A 185 -15.06 6.03 -0.70
CA ARG A 185 -15.01 6.36 0.72
C ARG A 185 -14.10 7.55 0.91
N MET A 186 -14.55 8.56 1.64
CA MET A 186 -13.72 9.64 2.14
C MET A 186 -13.62 9.54 3.66
N VAL A 187 -12.42 9.70 4.17
CA VAL A 187 -12.11 9.77 5.60
C VAL A 187 -11.79 11.23 5.89
N ILE A 188 -12.60 11.84 6.74
CA ILE A 188 -12.50 13.27 7.08
C ILE A 188 -12.21 13.43 8.58
N SER A 189 -11.63 14.56 8.95
CA SER A 189 -11.39 14.94 10.35
C SER A 189 -12.70 15.02 11.15
N GLU A 190 -12.58 14.99 12.49
CA GLU A 190 -13.71 15.09 13.41
C GLU A 190 -14.55 16.36 13.18
N ASP A 191 -13.90 17.48 12.91
CA ASP A 191 -14.54 18.76 12.59
C ASP A 191 -15.11 18.86 11.16
N GLY A 192 -14.86 17.84 10.32
CA GLY A 192 -15.34 17.75 8.96
C GLY A 192 -14.61 18.63 7.94
N LYS A 193 -13.49 19.26 8.33
CA LYS A 193 -12.81 20.27 7.49
C LYS A 193 -11.64 19.76 6.69
N THR A 194 -11.06 18.64 7.07
CA THR A 194 -9.84 18.11 6.45
C THR A 194 -10.09 16.72 5.89
N LEU A 195 -9.63 16.47 4.65
CA LEU A 195 -9.58 15.14 4.08
C LEU A 195 -8.33 14.41 4.63
N LEU A 196 -8.55 13.34 5.36
CA LEU A 196 -7.49 12.49 5.92
C LEU A 196 -7.11 11.35 4.99
N GLY A 197 -8.07 10.84 4.24
CA GLY A 197 -7.85 9.75 3.30
C GLY A 197 -9.04 9.47 2.41
N ALA A 198 -8.84 8.63 1.40
CA ALA A 198 -9.92 8.19 0.52
C ALA A 198 -9.64 6.82 -0.10
N ILE A 199 -10.71 6.12 -0.47
CA ILE A 199 -10.71 4.91 -1.29
C ILE A 199 -11.62 5.16 -2.49
N LEU A 200 -11.16 4.76 -3.68
CA LEU A 200 -11.93 4.78 -4.92
C LEU A 200 -11.79 3.43 -5.61
N VAL A 201 -12.91 2.85 -6.05
CA VAL A 201 -12.92 1.62 -6.87
C VAL A 201 -13.92 1.79 -8.00
N GLY A 202 -13.51 1.45 -9.22
CA GLY A 202 -14.30 1.52 -10.43
C GLY A 202 -14.24 2.86 -11.17
N ASP A 203 -14.03 3.97 -10.43
CA ASP A 203 -13.86 5.30 -11.01
C ASP A 203 -12.84 6.11 -10.22
N ASN A 204 -11.75 6.52 -10.87
CA ASN A 204 -10.68 7.35 -10.34
C ASN A 204 -10.73 8.82 -10.80
N SER A 205 -11.85 9.29 -11.38
CA SER A 205 -11.96 10.64 -11.91
C SER A 205 -11.71 11.73 -10.88
N HIS A 206 -12.10 11.50 -9.62
CA HIS A 206 -11.91 12.42 -8.51
C HIS A 206 -10.58 12.22 -7.74
N TYR A 207 -9.77 11.22 -8.11
CA TYR A 207 -8.56 10.86 -7.37
C TYR A 207 -7.60 12.05 -7.19
N ASP A 208 -7.27 12.73 -8.30
CA ASP A 208 -6.26 13.79 -8.27
C ASP A 208 -6.76 15.01 -7.45
N THR A 209 -8.04 15.31 -7.52
CA THR A 209 -8.67 16.35 -6.69
C THR A 209 -8.58 16.00 -5.22
N LEU A 210 -9.01 14.80 -4.83
CA LEU A 210 -8.96 14.34 -3.44
C LEU A 210 -7.51 14.27 -2.91
N LEU A 211 -6.57 13.85 -3.73
CA LEU A 211 -5.14 13.85 -3.38
C LEU A 211 -4.64 15.27 -3.06
N GLN A 212 -5.03 16.29 -3.85
CA GLN A 212 -4.65 17.68 -3.56
C GLN A 212 -5.26 18.17 -2.24
N TYR A 213 -6.53 17.83 -1.94
CA TYR A 213 -7.13 18.14 -0.64
C TYR A 213 -6.33 17.54 0.51
N ALA A 214 -5.96 16.26 0.40
CA ALA A 214 -5.25 15.55 1.47
C ALA A 214 -3.81 16.08 1.65
N LEU A 215 -3.04 16.25 0.56
CA LEU A 215 -1.62 16.62 0.65
C LEU A 215 -1.41 18.09 1.01
N ASN A 216 -2.30 18.99 0.57
CA ASN A 216 -2.14 20.44 0.79
C ASN A 216 -3.00 20.96 1.94
N GLY A 217 -3.71 20.09 2.67
CA GLY A 217 -4.56 20.51 3.80
C GLY A 217 -5.66 21.50 3.39
N ILE A 218 -6.17 21.37 2.15
CA ILE A 218 -7.23 22.25 1.65
C ILE A 218 -8.50 22.00 2.44
N THR A 219 -9.14 23.06 2.93
CA THR A 219 -10.39 22.93 3.67
C THR A 219 -11.49 22.38 2.77
N LEU A 220 -12.16 21.34 3.24
CA LEU A 220 -13.30 20.74 2.55
C LEU A 220 -14.48 21.72 2.44
N PRO A 221 -15.30 21.64 1.39
CA PRO A 221 -16.54 22.40 1.29
C PRO A 221 -17.53 22.00 2.38
N GLU A 222 -18.59 22.81 2.57
CA GLU A 222 -19.65 22.53 3.56
C GLU A 222 -20.36 21.18 3.31
N ASN A 223 -20.43 20.74 2.05
CA ASN A 223 -21.03 19.48 1.64
C ASN A 223 -19.93 18.61 0.95
N PRO A 224 -19.01 18.01 1.71
CA PRO A 224 -17.88 17.27 1.15
C PRO A 224 -18.30 16.02 0.36
N GLU A 225 -19.49 15.48 0.59
CA GLU A 225 -20.07 14.35 -0.16
C GLU A 225 -20.29 14.66 -1.65
N THR A 226 -20.21 15.92 -2.05
CA THR A 226 -20.36 16.34 -3.47
C THR A 226 -19.06 16.31 -4.27
N LEU A 227 -17.92 16.01 -3.62
CA LEU A 227 -16.59 15.92 -4.24
C LEU A 227 -16.37 14.63 -5.02
#